data_43044a2bf063da21e60bd7f3fbde1099
#
_entry.id   43044a2bf063da21e60bd7f3fbde1099
#
_cell.length_a   1.000
_cell.length_b   1.000
_cell.length_c   1.000
_cell.angle_alpha   90.00
_cell.angle_beta   90.00
_cell.angle_gamma   90.00
#
_symmetry.space_group_name_H-M   'P 1'
#
loop_
_entity.id
_entity.type
_entity.pdbx_description
1 polymer ?
#
loop_
_entity_poly.entity_id
_entity_poly.type
_entity_poly.pdbx_seq_one_letter_code
_entity_poly.pdbx_strand_id
1 'polypeptide(L)'
;MILGESFILNGNKEKGIRFIKEGWISAELSKTDLRFYRKKFKKYLNADDYIKRAEYLAWNNKYWDLKRLLRYLPKDYELLYTARQLLMSKSYGVDNAISKVPSNLKNDAGLNYDRLKWRRKRGRVDSSVEILLKIKNTKDYLVRPDKWWIEREIISRSLISVSYTHLRAHETSE
;
A
#
# COMPACT_ATOMS: atom_id res chain seq x y z
N MET A 1 -11.42 16.85 -9.37
CA MET A 1 -12.38 17.42 -8.40
C MET A 1 -13.06 18.70 -8.92
N ILE A 2 -12.37 19.70 -9.40
CA ILE A 2 -12.95 20.94 -9.99
C ILE A 2 -13.88 20.61 -11.16
N LEU A 3 -13.45 19.74 -12.07
CA LEU A 3 -14.29 19.28 -13.19
C LEU A 3 -15.58 18.61 -12.68
N GLY A 4 -15.52 17.84 -11.62
CA GLY A 4 -16.72 17.23 -11.01
C GLY A 4 -17.71 18.26 -10.48
N GLU A 5 -17.19 19.36 -9.90
CA GLU A 5 -18.03 20.45 -9.43
C GLU A 5 -18.75 21.14 -10.61
N SER A 6 -18.04 21.38 -11.70
CA SER A 6 -18.62 21.94 -12.93
C SER A 6 -19.77 21.06 -13.48
N PHE A 7 -19.61 19.73 -13.47
CA PHE A 7 -20.70 18.83 -13.87
C PHE A 7 -21.93 18.93 -12.97
N ILE A 8 -21.72 19.08 -11.65
CA ILE A 8 -22.83 19.25 -10.70
C ILE A 8 -23.58 20.56 -10.98
N LEU A 9 -22.85 21.66 -11.21
CA LEU A 9 -23.45 22.96 -11.51
C LEU A 9 -24.26 22.92 -12.82
N ASN A 10 -23.81 22.13 -13.79
CA ASN A 10 -24.51 21.93 -15.07
C ASN A 10 -25.60 20.85 -15.02
N GLY A 11 -26.08 20.47 -13.82
CA GLY A 11 -27.18 19.55 -13.64
C GLY A 11 -26.82 18.05 -13.70
N ASN A 12 -25.57 17.70 -14.05
CA ASN A 12 -25.14 16.29 -14.12
C ASN A 12 -24.49 15.84 -12.81
N LYS A 13 -25.31 15.67 -11.77
CA LYS A 13 -24.88 15.39 -10.40
C LYS A 13 -24.12 14.07 -10.26
N GLU A 14 -24.61 12.99 -10.88
CA GLU A 14 -23.98 11.66 -10.75
C GLU A 14 -22.57 11.64 -11.35
N LYS A 15 -22.44 12.13 -12.57
CA LYS A 15 -21.14 12.26 -13.23
C LYS A 15 -20.18 13.14 -12.43
N GLY A 16 -20.69 14.25 -11.89
CA GLY A 16 -19.93 15.17 -11.05
C GLY A 16 -19.40 14.51 -9.78
N ILE A 17 -20.24 13.76 -9.06
CA ILE A 17 -19.84 13.01 -7.85
C ILE A 17 -18.75 11.98 -8.19
N ARG A 18 -18.89 11.25 -9.30
CA ARG A 18 -17.88 10.29 -9.74
C ARG A 18 -16.51 10.96 -9.94
N PHE A 19 -16.45 12.07 -10.68
CA PHE A 19 -15.20 12.81 -10.88
C PHE A 19 -14.60 13.40 -9.60
N ILE A 20 -15.45 13.81 -8.63
CA ILE A 20 -14.98 14.25 -7.32
C ILE A 20 -14.30 13.10 -6.59
N LYS A 21 -14.90 11.90 -6.57
CA LYS A 21 -14.36 10.72 -5.89
C LYS A 21 -13.07 10.22 -6.55
N GLU A 22 -13.04 10.11 -7.88
CA GLU A 22 -11.84 9.73 -8.63
C GLU A 22 -10.69 10.71 -8.37
N GLY A 23 -10.97 12.00 -8.45
CA GLY A 23 -10.00 13.04 -8.15
C GLY A 23 -9.57 13.05 -6.67
N TRP A 24 -10.48 12.75 -5.73
CA TRP A 24 -10.14 12.59 -4.33
C TRP A 24 -9.15 11.44 -4.10
N ILE A 25 -9.36 10.29 -4.75
CA ILE A 25 -8.51 9.11 -4.57
C ILE A 25 -7.08 9.38 -5.05
N SER A 26 -6.92 9.96 -6.25
CA SER A 26 -5.64 10.01 -6.96
C SER A 26 -4.89 11.35 -6.88
N ALA A 27 -5.55 12.44 -6.47
CA ALA A 27 -4.92 13.76 -6.48
C ALA A 27 -3.77 13.89 -5.48
N GLU A 28 -2.69 14.52 -5.91
CA GLU A 28 -1.62 14.98 -5.04
C GLU A 28 -2.09 16.26 -4.33
N LEU A 29 -2.28 16.16 -3.02
CA LEU A 29 -2.82 17.25 -2.21
C LEU A 29 -1.81 17.69 -1.15
N SER A 30 -1.53 18.98 -1.10
CA SER A 30 -0.82 19.56 0.03
C SER A 30 -1.60 19.39 1.34
N LYS A 31 -1.01 19.72 2.46
CA LYS A 31 -1.69 19.69 3.78
C LYS A 31 -2.89 20.64 3.81
N THR A 32 -2.79 21.79 3.18
CA THR A 32 -3.85 22.80 3.08
C THR A 32 -4.96 22.32 2.14
N ASP A 33 -4.58 21.81 0.97
CA ASP A 33 -5.54 21.30 -0.01
C ASP A 33 -6.33 20.11 0.51
N LEU A 34 -5.67 19.18 1.21
CA LEU A 34 -6.35 18.05 1.84
C LEU A 34 -7.46 18.53 2.79
N ARG A 35 -7.17 19.56 3.62
CA ARG A 35 -8.15 20.11 4.55
C ARG A 35 -9.29 20.81 3.80
N PHE A 36 -8.95 21.62 2.80
CA PHE A 36 -9.88 22.38 1.99
C PHE A 36 -10.85 21.44 1.25
N TYR A 37 -10.31 20.52 0.44
CA TYR A 37 -11.14 19.63 -0.37
C TYR A 37 -11.95 18.64 0.45
N ARG A 38 -11.39 18.14 1.57
CA ARG A 38 -12.14 17.32 2.52
C ARG A 38 -13.36 18.06 3.09
N LYS A 39 -13.22 19.33 3.46
CA LYS A 39 -14.32 20.15 3.95
C LYS A 39 -15.33 20.44 2.84
N LYS A 40 -14.84 20.85 1.68
CA LYS A 40 -15.67 21.24 0.52
C LYS A 40 -16.53 20.07 0.02
N PHE A 41 -15.95 18.89 -0.10
CA PHE A 41 -16.62 17.72 -0.67
C PHE A 41 -17.14 16.72 0.37
N LYS A 42 -17.19 17.08 1.66
CA LYS A 42 -17.62 16.21 2.77
C LYS A 42 -18.93 15.48 2.49
N LYS A 43 -19.90 16.15 1.84
CA LYS A 43 -21.22 15.58 1.54
C LYS A 43 -21.22 14.50 0.43
N TYR A 44 -20.12 14.40 -0.33
CA TYR A 44 -19.98 13.43 -1.42
C TYR A 44 -19.02 12.30 -1.09
N LEU A 45 -18.19 12.45 -0.04
CA LEU A 45 -17.18 11.49 0.37
C LEU A 45 -17.67 10.68 1.57
N ASN A 46 -17.52 9.36 1.46
CA ASN A 46 -17.81 8.42 2.54
C ASN A 46 -16.52 7.73 3.04
N ALA A 47 -16.65 6.85 4.05
CA ALA A 47 -15.50 6.13 4.62
C ALA A 47 -14.73 5.31 3.58
N ASP A 48 -15.43 4.68 2.64
CA ASP A 48 -14.81 3.89 1.56
C ASP A 48 -13.93 4.74 0.64
N ASP A 49 -14.33 5.98 0.33
CA ASP A 49 -13.53 6.89 -0.49
C ASP A 49 -12.20 7.27 0.21
N TYR A 50 -12.20 7.36 1.55
CA TYR A 50 -10.98 7.58 2.33
C TYR A 50 -10.09 6.34 2.35
N ILE A 51 -10.68 5.14 2.47
CA ILE A 51 -9.95 3.87 2.42
C ILE A 51 -9.29 3.71 1.04
N LYS A 52 -10.02 3.92 -0.05
CA LYS A 52 -9.48 3.87 -1.43
C LYS A 52 -8.33 4.85 -1.64
N ARG A 53 -8.45 6.08 -1.08
CA ARG A 53 -7.35 7.03 -1.12
C ARG A 53 -6.14 6.52 -0.34
N ALA A 54 -6.33 5.96 0.86
CA ALA A 54 -5.24 5.41 1.66
C ALA A 54 -4.53 4.25 0.92
N GLU A 55 -5.31 3.39 0.27
CA GLU A 55 -4.80 2.31 -0.57
C GLU A 55 -3.95 2.85 -1.73
N TYR A 56 -4.47 3.81 -2.48
CA TYR A 56 -3.74 4.48 -3.56
C TYR A 56 -2.41 5.07 -3.07
N LEU A 57 -2.42 5.81 -1.96
CA LEU A 57 -1.23 6.43 -1.38
C LEU A 57 -0.21 5.38 -0.91
N ALA A 58 -0.68 4.29 -0.29
CA ALA A 58 0.16 3.20 0.15
C ALA A 58 0.84 2.49 -1.04
N TRP A 59 0.09 2.10 -2.06
CA TRP A 59 0.65 1.48 -3.27
C TRP A 59 1.63 2.38 -4.02
N ASN A 60 1.47 3.70 -3.95
CA ASN A 60 2.35 4.68 -4.59
C ASN A 60 3.46 5.20 -3.65
N ASN A 61 3.65 4.57 -2.49
CA ASN A 61 4.70 4.88 -1.52
C ASN A 61 4.70 6.36 -1.06
N LYS A 62 3.50 6.98 -0.99
CA LYS A 62 3.29 8.37 -0.58
C LYS A 62 3.21 8.49 0.95
N TYR A 63 4.36 8.31 1.63
CA TYR A 63 4.50 8.23 3.09
C TYR A 63 3.82 9.38 3.85
N TRP A 64 4.13 10.63 3.48
CA TRP A 64 3.64 11.81 4.20
C TRP A 64 2.16 12.08 3.95
N ASP A 65 1.67 11.80 2.73
CA ASP A 65 0.26 11.96 2.39
C ASP A 65 -0.58 10.93 3.14
N LEU A 66 -0.11 9.68 3.17
CA LEU A 66 -0.75 8.62 3.95
C LEU A 66 -0.76 8.96 5.44
N LYS A 67 0.36 9.41 6.01
CA LYS A 67 0.45 9.83 7.42
C LYS A 67 -0.58 10.92 7.77
N ARG A 68 -0.79 11.88 6.86
CA ARG A 68 -1.79 12.94 7.06
C ARG A 68 -3.23 12.44 6.98
N LEU A 69 -3.46 11.36 6.23
CA LEU A 69 -4.80 10.79 6.01
C LEU A 69 -5.25 9.88 7.16
N LEU A 70 -4.34 9.18 7.85
CA LEU A 70 -4.63 8.15 8.86
C LEU A 70 -5.74 8.54 9.83
N ARG A 71 -5.67 9.73 10.43
CA ARG A 71 -6.64 10.22 11.42
C ARG A 71 -8.09 10.39 10.90
N TYR A 72 -8.32 10.22 9.60
CA TYR A 72 -9.64 10.34 8.98
C TYR A 72 -10.22 8.98 8.56
N LEU A 73 -9.46 7.90 8.78
CA LEU A 73 -9.88 6.54 8.46
C LEU A 73 -10.71 5.93 9.59
N PRO A 74 -11.60 4.98 9.29
CA PRO A 74 -12.17 4.09 10.30
C PRO A 74 -11.06 3.37 11.08
N LYS A 75 -11.29 3.06 12.37
CA LYS A 75 -10.25 2.59 13.30
C LYS A 75 -9.48 1.37 12.81
N ASP A 76 -10.16 0.39 12.25
CA ASP A 76 -9.54 -0.83 11.74
C ASP A 76 -8.58 -0.54 10.57
N TYR A 77 -9.00 0.33 9.66
CA TYR A 77 -8.19 0.78 8.53
C TYR A 77 -7.08 1.74 8.95
N GLU A 78 -7.30 2.56 9.97
CA GLU A 78 -6.23 3.38 10.57
C GLU A 78 -5.08 2.48 11.06
N LEU A 79 -5.38 1.37 11.74
CA LEU A 79 -4.39 0.40 12.20
C LEU A 79 -3.66 -0.27 11.04
N LEU A 80 -4.40 -0.73 10.02
CA LEU A 80 -3.84 -1.34 8.81
C LEU A 80 -2.88 -0.37 8.10
N TYR A 81 -3.34 0.83 7.79
CA TYR A 81 -2.52 1.79 7.03
C TYR A 81 -1.41 2.44 7.87
N THR A 82 -1.52 2.44 9.19
CA THR A 82 -0.39 2.79 10.08
C THR A 82 0.72 1.74 9.96
N ALA A 83 0.40 0.46 10.00
CA ALA A 83 1.37 -0.61 9.79
C ALA A 83 2.03 -0.51 8.41
N ARG A 84 1.23 -0.31 7.35
CA ARG A 84 1.74 -0.11 5.99
C ARG A 84 2.64 1.12 5.87
N GLN A 85 2.27 2.23 6.50
CA GLN A 85 3.05 3.47 6.50
C GLN A 85 4.42 3.28 7.20
N LEU A 86 4.47 2.57 8.33
CA LEU A 86 5.72 2.26 9.01
C LEU A 86 6.63 1.34 8.19
N LEU A 87 6.06 0.39 7.46
CA LEU A 87 6.80 -0.50 6.54
C LEU A 87 7.46 0.23 5.36
N MET A 88 6.96 1.42 4.97
CA MET A 88 7.57 2.26 3.93
C MET A 88 8.89 2.89 4.38
N SER A 89 9.14 2.97 5.67
CA SER A 89 10.29 3.63 6.27
C SER A 89 11.19 2.65 7.03
N LYS A 90 12.32 3.13 7.51
CA LYS A 90 13.21 2.36 8.41
C LYS A 90 12.78 2.46 9.89
N SER A 91 11.54 2.86 10.16
CA SER A 91 11.03 3.10 11.51
C SER A 91 11.04 1.85 12.39
N TYR A 92 11.18 2.08 13.70
CA TYR A 92 10.97 1.06 14.74
C TYR A 92 9.46 0.82 14.96
N GLY A 93 9.12 -0.27 15.64
CA GLY A 93 7.73 -0.55 16.04
C GLY A 93 6.84 -1.17 14.95
N VAL A 94 7.43 -1.63 13.85
CA VAL A 94 6.71 -2.27 12.75
C VAL A 94 5.94 -3.51 13.23
N ASP A 95 6.58 -4.40 14.02
CA ASP A 95 5.95 -5.65 14.49
C ASP A 95 4.79 -5.35 15.44
N ASN A 96 4.93 -4.36 16.33
CA ASN A 96 3.84 -3.91 17.20
C ASN A 96 2.68 -3.28 16.39
N ALA A 97 2.96 -2.55 15.33
CA ALA A 97 1.91 -2.02 14.47
C ALA A 97 1.17 -3.13 13.71
N ILE A 98 1.89 -4.13 13.21
CA ILE A 98 1.30 -5.29 12.52
C ILE A 98 0.47 -6.14 13.49
N SER A 99 0.90 -6.33 14.74
CA SER A 99 0.15 -7.09 15.74
C SER A 99 -1.22 -6.48 16.04
N LYS A 100 -1.33 -5.16 15.99
CA LYS A 100 -2.56 -4.39 16.22
C LYS A 100 -3.55 -4.41 15.05
N VAL A 101 -3.13 -4.86 13.87
CA VAL A 101 -4.04 -4.97 12.72
C VAL A 101 -5.12 -6.01 13.02
N PRO A 102 -6.42 -5.72 12.82
CA PRO A 102 -7.50 -6.66 13.02
C PRO A 102 -7.33 -7.95 12.21
N SER A 103 -7.80 -9.07 12.74
CA SER A 103 -7.60 -10.40 12.15
C SER A 103 -8.13 -10.52 10.72
N ASN A 104 -9.27 -9.90 10.42
CA ASN A 104 -9.88 -9.83 9.10
C ASN A 104 -9.05 -9.04 8.07
N LEU A 105 -8.17 -8.13 8.52
CA LEU A 105 -7.30 -7.32 7.66
C LEU A 105 -5.83 -7.80 7.64
N LYS A 106 -5.47 -8.80 8.48
CA LYS A 106 -4.08 -9.33 8.51
C LYS A 106 -3.63 -9.96 7.20
N ASN A 107 -4.58 -10.43 6.39
CA ASN A 107 -4.28 -11.00 5.07
C ASN A 107 -4.44 -9.99 3.92
N ASP A 108 -4.44 -8.68 4.21
CA ASP A 108 -4.47 -7.64 3.19
C ASP A 108 -3.27 -7.76 2.25
N ALA A 109 -3.53 -7.71 0.94
CA ALA A 109 -2.50 -7.87 -0.08
C ALA A 109 -1.41 -6.81 -0.01
N GLY A 110 -1.81 -5.55 0.21
CA GLY A 110 -0.88 -4.45 0.33
C GLY A 110 -0.02 -4.53 1.59
N LEU A 111 -0.59 -4.98 2.71
CA LEU A 111 0.17 -5.23 3.94
C LEU A 111 1.22 -6.33 3.73
N ASN A 112 0.85 -7.44 3.10
CA ASN A 112 1.77 -8.53 2.82
C ASN A 112 2.85 -8.12 1.81
N TYR A 113 2.50 -7.33 0.79
CA TYR A 113 3.46 -6.75 -0.14
C TYR A 113 4.48 -5.83 0.57
N ASP A 114 4.01 -4.92 1.42
CA ASP A 114 4.86 -4.00 2.15
C ASP A 114 5.78 -4.74 3.13
N ARG A 115 5.29 -5.80 3.81
CA ARG A 115 6.08 -6.70 4.68
C ARG A 115 7.18 -7.42 3.91
N LEU A 116 6.84 -8.02 2.77
CA LEU A 116 7.79 -8.69 1.88
C LEU A 116 8.91 -7.75 1.46
N LYS A 117 8.54 -6.59 0.91
CA LYS A 117 9.49 -5.57 0.46
C LYS A 117 10.40 -5.06 1.59
N TRP A 118 9.84 -4.85 2.78
CA TRP A 118 10.58 -4.41 3.96
C TRP A 118 11.58 -5.47 4.44
N ARG A 119 11.20 -6.75 4.48
CA ARG A 119 12.09 -7.87 4.85
C ARG A 119 13.22 -8.02 3.84
N ARG A 120 12.90 -8.03 2.55
CA ARG A 120 13.90 -8.10 1.47
C ARG A 120 14.94 -6.97 1.58
N LYS A 121 14.50 -5.73 1.75
CA LYS A 121 15.39 -4.58 1.89
C LYS A 121 16.31 -4.64 3.13
N ARG A 122 16.03 -5.53 4.07
CA ARG A 122 16.83 -5.79 5.27
C ARG A 122 17.66 -7.08 5.16
N GLY A 123 17.78 -7.66 3.96
CA GLY A 123 18.54 -8.88 3.71
C GLY A 123 17.87 -10.16 4.25
N ARG A 124 16.61 -10.08 4.71
CA ARG A 124 15.86 -11.23 5.25
C ARG A 124 15.15 -11.97 4.10
N VAL A 125 15.92 -12.54 3.19
CA VAL A 125 15.40 -13.15 1.95
C VAL A 125 14.46 -14.32 2.28
N ASP A 126 14.88 -15.24 3.16
CA ASP A 126 14.09 -16.44 3.51
C ASP A 126 12.69 -16.08 4.04
N SER A 127 12.63 -15.12 4.95
CA SER A 127 11.35 -14.67 5.49
C SER A 127 10.50 -13.87 4.47
N SER A 128 11.10 -13.39 3.39
CA SER A 128 10.38 -12.83 2.24
C SER A 128 9.80 -13.93 1.37
N VAL A 129 10.55 -15.02 1.16
CA VAL A 129 10.06 -16.22 0.46
C VAL A 129 8.87 -16.83 1.19
N GLU A 130 8.93 -16.95 2.53
CA GLU A 130 7.78 -17.43 3.32
C GLU A 130 6.48 -16.65 3.05
N ILE A 131 6.58 -15.34 2.87
CA ILE A 131 5.40 -14.53 2.51
C ILE A 131 4.91 -14.92 1.12
N LEU A 132 5.80 -15.03 0.13
CA LEU A 132 5.44 -15.39 -1.24
C LEU A 132 4.74 -16.76 -1.34
N LEU A 133 5.16 -17.72 -0.49
CA LEU A 133 4.57 -19.06 -0.46
C LEU A 133 3.18 -19.09 0.22
N LYS A 134 2.90 -18.14 1.11
CA LYS A 134 1.64 -18.08 1.87
C LYS A 134 0.54 -17.28 1.20
N ILE A 135 0.87 -16.35 0.29
CA ILE A 135 -0.12 -15.50 -0.37
C ILE A 135 -0.87 -16.26 -1.49
N LYS A 136 -2.11 -15.85 -1.70
CA LYS A 136 -2.88 -16.33 -2.86
C LYS A 136 -2.34 -15.69 -4.15
N ASN A 137 -2.01 -16.52 -5.13
CA ASN A 137 -1.50 -16.05 -6.41
C ASN A 137 -2.64 -15.85 -7.44
N THR A 138 -3.66 -15.10 -7.05
CA THR A 138 -4.80 -14.76 -7.91
C THR A 138 -4.81 -13.27 -8.23
N LYS A 139 -5.33 -12.90 -9.39
CA LYS A 139 -5.43 -11.51 -9.82
C LYS A 139 -6.19 -10.64 -8.81
N ASP A 140 -7.28 -11.18 -8.27
CA ASP A 140 -8.14 -10.47 -7.32
C ASP A 140 -7.43 -10.19 -5.99
N TYR A 141 -6.58 -11.12 -5.52
CA TYR A 141 -5.81 -10.91 -4.29
C TYR A 141 -4.64 -9.95 -4.51
N LEU A 142 -3.89 -10.10 -5.60
CA LEU A 142 -2.64 -9.34 -5.78
C LEU A 142 -2.85 -7.84 -5.97
N VAL A 143 -4.02 -7.37 -6.41
CA VAL A 143 -4.39 -5.98 -6.70
C VAL A 143 -3.40 -5.28 -7.66
N ARG A 144 -2.11 -5.38 -7.42
CA ARG A 144 -1.01 -4.82 -8.22
C ARG A 144 0.00 -5.92 -8.60
N PRO A 145 -0.36 -6.86 -9.51
CA PRO A 145 0.50 -7.98 -9.91
C PRO A 145 1.83 -7.52 -10.51
N ASP A 146 1.86 -6.36 -11.17
CA ASP A 146 3.06 -5.72 -11.69
C ASP A 146 4.13 -5.51 -10.59
N LYS A 147 3.74 -5.02 -9.43
CA LYS A 147 4.64 -4.78 -8.30
C LYS A 147 5.13 -6.07 -7.65
N TRP A 148 4.23 -7.05 -7.52
CA TRP A 148 4.59 -8.38 -7.01
C TRP A 148 5.59 -9.10 -7.90
N TRP A 149 5.45 -8.96 -9.21
CA TRP A 149 6.38 -9.53 -10.19
C TRP A 149 7.79 -9.01 -9.98
N ILE A 150 7.97 -7.70 -9.86
CA ILE A 150 9.28 -7.08 -9.61
C ILE A 150 9.93 -7.64 -8.34
N GLU A 151 9.18 -7.76 -7.24
CA GLU A 151 9.73 -8.28 -5.99
C GLU A 151 10.10 -9.76 -6.10
N ARG A 152 9.31 -10.58 -6.81
CA ARG A 152 9.62 -11.98 -7.10
C ARG A 152 10.91 -12.12 -7.91
N GLU A 153 11.06 -11.33 -8.95
CA GLU A 153 12.26 -11.32 -9.79
C GLU A 153 13.52 -11.01 -8.97
N ILE A 154 13.48 -9.98 -8.12
CA ILE A 154 14.60 -9.60 -7.26
C ILE A 154 14.95 -10.74 -6.29
N ILE A 155 13.95 -11.36 -5.65
CA ILE A 155 14.16 -12.45 -4.70
C ILE A 155 14.72 -13.68 -5.41
N SER A 156 14.20 -14.06 -6.57
CA SER A 156 14.69 -15.19 -7.35
C SER A 156 16.15 -15.02 -7.76
N ARG A 157 16.54 -13.85 -8.23
CA ARG A 157 17.95 -13.54 -8.54
C ARG A 157 18.84 -13.65 -7.31
N SER A 158 18.39 -13.18 -6.15
CA SER A 158 19.12 -13.31 -4.89
C SER A 158 19.36 -14.77 -4.51
N LEU A 159 18.34 -15.62 -4.63
CA LEU A 159 18.45 -17.05 -4.31
C LEU A 159 19.41 -17.78 -5.26
N ILE A 160 19.34 -17.52 -6.55
CA ILE A 160 20.24 -18.10 -7.55
C ILE A 160 21.70 -17.70 -7.25
N SER A 161 21.95 -16.44 -6.94
CA SER A 161 23.29 -15.93 -6.62
C SER A 161 23.89 -16.63 -5.39
N VAL A 162 23.11 -16.85 -4.33
CA VAL A 162 23.56 -17.57 -3.12
C VAL A 162 23.86 -19.03 -3.44
N SER A 163 22.99 -19.72 -4.21
CA SER A 163 23.19 -21.11 -4.59
C SER A 163 24.49 -21.28 -5.41
N TYR A 164 24.76 -20.35 -6.32
CA TYR A 164 25.97 -20.39 -7.14
C TYR A 164 27.24 -20.17 -6.34
N THR A 165 27.24 -19.31 -5.33
CA THR A 165 28.38 -19.11 -4.43
C THR A 165 28.65 -20.33 -3.57
N HIS A 166 27.65 -21.04 -3.11
CA HIS A 166 27.79 -22.30 -2.35
C HIS A 166 28.39 -23.42 -3.21
N LEU A 167 27.94 -23.59 -4.44
CA LEU A 167 28.50 -24.58 -5.37
C LEU A 167 29.97 -24.31 -5.65
N ARG A 168 30.39 -23.09 -5.94
CA ARG A 168 31.80 -22.72 -6.15
C ARG A 168 32.66 -22.95 -4.93
N ALA A 169 32.18 -22.68 -3.73
CA ALA A 169 32.91 -22.90 -2.49
C ALA A 169 33.24 -24.40 -2.25
N HIS A 170 32.36 -25.30 -2.69
CA HIS A 170 32.57 -26.74 -2.63
C HIS A 170 33.60 -27.22 -3.68
N GLU A 171 33.59 -26.66 -4.89
CA GLU A 171 34.53 -27.01 -5.97
C GLU A 171 35.98 -26.56 -5.69
N THR A 172 36.20 -25.54 -4.85
CA THR A 172 37.55 -25.02 -4.51
C THR A 172 38.12 -25.64 -3.24
N SER A 173 37.40 -26.58 -2.60
CA SER A 173 37.82 -27.26 -1.36
C SER A 173 38.34 -28.68 -1.57
N GLU A 174 38.47 -29.13 -2.84
CA GLU A 174 39.18 -30.33 -3.29
C GLU A 174 40.58 -29.95 -3.85
#